data_412e71cbcba54b4029114bb1b8dc4c1c
#
_entry.id   412e71cbcba54b4029114bb1b8dc4c1c
#
_cell.length_a   1.000
_cell.length_b   1.000
_cell.length_c   1.000
_cell.angle_alpha   90.00
_cell.angle_beta   90.00
_cell.angle_gamma   90.00
#
_symmetry.space_group_name_H-M   'P 1'
#
loop_
_entity.id
_entity.type
_entity.pdbx_description
1 polymer ?
#
loop_
_entity_poly.entity_id
_entity_poly.type
_entity_poly.pdbx_seq_one_letter_code
_entity_poly.pdbx_strand_id
1 'polypeptide(L)'
;LHLHYPFAGARMLRDLLRQEGHAIGRRQVATLMRRMGIEALYRKPHLSRRHPAHTIYPYLLRDLTIRRPNHVWAADITYIPMRRGFVYLFAILDWASRRVLAWRLSNTLTTDFCLEAVREAITQYGCPEIFNTDQGCQFTSQEFTGLLKDQGIQISMDGKGCWRDNVFVERLWKSIKYEEVYLHAYETVGAAQQGLARYLMFYNQTRPHQALDGQTPDQVYSDHLTTRRTAA
;
A
#
# COMPACT_ATOMS: atom_id res chain seq x y z
N LEU A 1 2.03 35.82 17.27
CA LEU A 1 1.29 35.34 16.07
C LEU A 1 1.59 33.85 15.76
N HIS A 2 2.88 33.45 15.65
CA HIS A 2 3.19 32.06 15.28
C HIS A 2 2.64 31.01 16.28
N LEU A 3 2.60 31.31 17.57
CA LEU A 3 2.00 30.40 18.57
C LEU A 3 0.48 30.23 18.39
N HIS A 4 -0.20 31.27 17.92
CA HIS A 4 -1.64 31.24 17.63
C HIS A 4 -1.95 30.64 16.26
N TYR A 5 -1.06 30.84 15.28
CA TYR A 5 -1.20 30.38 13.91
C TYR A 5 0.03 29.62 13.45
N PRO A 6 0.29 28.41 14.01
CA PRO A 6 1.53 27.67 13.74
C PRO A 6 1.64 27.20 12.28
N PHE A 7 0.54 27.15 11.55
CA PHE A 7 0.48 26.84 10.12
C PHE A 7 0.81 28.03 9.21
N ALA A 8 0.89 29.26 9.77
CA ALA A 8 1.09 30.47 8.98
C ALA A 8 2.54 30.61 8.50
N GLY A 9 2.72 30.57 7.18
CA GLY A 9 3.99 30.88 6.54
C GLY A 9 4.27 32.38 6.42
N ALA A 10 5.46 32.72 5.92
CA ALA A 10 5.95 34.13 5.85
C ALA A 10 5.01 35.11 5.11
N ARG A 11 4.17 34.64 4.17
CA ARG A 11 3.17 35.50 3.51
C ARG A 11 2.03 35.86 4.46
N MET A 12 1.44 34.86 5.08
CA MET A 12 0.31 35.04 6.00
C MET A 12 0.74 35.84 7.24
N LEU A 13 1.89 35.48 7.82
CA LEU A 13 2.43 36.25 8.97
C LEU A 13 2.71 37.72 8.62
N ARG A 14 3.20 38.02 7.41
CA ARG A 14 3.34 39.42 6.94
C ARG A 14 1.99 40.13 6.96
N ASP A 15 0.94 39.48 6.42
CA ASP A 15 -0.37 40.14 6.30
C ASP A 15 -1.02 40.32 7.66
N LEU A 16 -0.88 39.39 8.57
CA LEU A 16 -1.32 39.51 9.97
C LEU A 16 -0.57 40.62 10.71
N LEU A 17 0.75 40.69 10.57
CA LEU A 17 1.56 41.78 11.16
C LEU A 17 1.17 43.15 10.62
N ARG A 18 0.82 43.23 9.33
CA ARG A 18 0.33 44.52 8.74
C ARG A 18 -1.03 44.90 9.29
N GLN A 19 -1.93 43.96 9.56
CA GLN A 19 -3.20 44.25 10.23
C GLN A 19 -3.00 44.76 11.66
N GLU A 20 -1.93 44.35 12.34
CA GLU A 20 -1.51 44.84 13.65
C GLU A 20 -0.71 46.19 13.57
N GLY A 21 -0.59 46.78 12.36
CA GLY A 21 0.06 48.06 12.15
C GLY A 21 1.58 48.01 11.87
N HIS A 22 2.17 46.84 11.72
CA HIS A 22 3.59 46.70 11.44
C HIS A 22 3.90 46.83 9.95
N ALA A 23 4.68 47.83 9.55
CA ALA A 23 5.15 47.99 8.16
C ALA A 23 6.30 47.04 7.84
N ILE A 24 5.97 45.74 7.55
CA ILE A 24 6.97 44.70 7.34
C ILE A 24 6.79 44.01 5.97
N GLY A 25 7.91 43.64 5.34
CA GLY A 25 7.94 42.91 4.08
C GLY A 25 8.07 41.39 4.25
N ARG A 26 7.66 40.62 3.25
CA ARG A 26 7.73 39.15 3.26
C ARG A 26 9.15 38.62 3.53
N ARG A 27 10.18 39.27 2.92
CA ARG A 27 11.59 38.85 3.10
C ARG A 27 12.04 39.04 4.54
N GLN A 28 11.64 40.15 5.17
CA GLN A 28 11.96 40.43 6.58
C GLN A 28 11.31 39.40 7.49
N VAL A 29 10.01 39.08 7.28
CA VAL A 29 9.33 38.05 8.05
C VAL A 29 10.01 36.68 7.88
N ALA A 30 10.37 36.29 6.66
CA ALA A 30 11.07 35.03 6.42
C ALA A 30 12.45 34.99 7.11
N THR A 31 13.17 36.10 7.16
CA THR A 31 14.44 36.22 7.87
C THR A 31 14.26 36.11 9.39
N LEU A 32 13.23 36.76 9.94
CA LEU A 32 12.90 36.68 11.36
C LEU A 32 12.50 35.25 11.74
N MET A 33 11.64 34.60 10.97
CA MET A 33 11.28 33.19 11.19
C MET A 33 12.52 32.29 11.25
N ARG A 34 13.44 32.43 10.30
CA ARG A 34 14.69 31.68 10.27
C ARG A 34 15.56 31.91 11.49
N ARG A 35 15.72 33.20 11.92
CA ARG A 35 16.49 33.55 13.11
C ARG A 35 15.90 33.00 14.41
N MET A 36 14.58 32.93 14.48
CA MET A 36 13.85 32.36 15.62
C MET A 36 13.72 30.83 15.57
N GLY A 37 14.19 30.18 14.49
CA GLY A 37 14.07 28.73 14.32
C GLY A 37 12.63 28.23 14.13
N ILE A 38 11.72 29.11 13.65
CA ILE A 38 10.31 28.77 13.47
C ILE A 38 9.98 28.54 11.99
N GLU A 39 9.17 27.49 11.74
CA GLU A 39 8.65 27.13 10.43
C GLU A 39 7.13 26.95 10.51
N ALA A 40 6.43 27.21 9.39
CA ALA A 40 5.01 26.87 9.30
C ALA A 40 4.80 25.37 9.44
N LEU A 41 3.88 24.95 10.31
CA LEU A 41 3.49 23.56 10.44
C LEU A 41 2.63 23.16 9.24
N TYR A 42 3.18 22.35 8.36
CA TYR A 42 2.45 21.72 7.26
C TYR A 42 3.06 20.34 6.98
N ARG A 43 2.25 19.47 6.41
CA ARG A 43 2.75 18.15 5.99
C ARG A 43 3.77 18.35 4.87
N LYS A 44 5.05 18.10 5.17
CA LYS A 44 6.11 18.16 4.15
C LYS A 44 5.89 17.02 3.14
N PRO A 45 5.90 17.30 1.83
CA PRO A 45 5.95 16.25 0.83
C PRO A 45 7.28 15.49 0.98
N HIS A 46 7.30 14.21 0.71
CA HIS A 46 8.47 13.33 0.79
C HIS A 46 9.01 13.09 2.22
N LEU A 47 8.16 12.59 3.11
CA LEU A 47 8.58 12.14 4.45
C LEU A 47 9.46 10.89 4.40
N SER A 48 9.34 10.08 3.36
CA SER A 48 10.15 8.88 3.15
C SER A 48 11.36 9.21 2.28
N ARG A 49 12.56 9.26 2.88
CA ARG A 49 13.80 9.28 2.14
C ARG A 49 14.23 7.84 1.86
N ARG A 50 14.55 7.57 0.59
CA ARG A 50 15.11 6.29 0.16
C ARG A 50 16.41 6.04 0.91
N HIS A 51 16.58 4.85 1.50
CA HIS A 51 17.88 4.47 2.03
C HIS A 51 18.83 4.14 0.86
N PRO A 52 20.05 4.72 0.80
CA PRO A 52 20.95 4.53 -0.34
C PRO A 52 21.32 3.07 -0.64
N ALA A 53 21.28 2.19 0.36
CA ALA A 53 21.59 0.77 0.23
C ALA A 53 20.42 -0.10 -0.27
N HIS A 54 19.22 0.47 -0.48
CA HIS A 54 18.09 -0.31 -0.97
C HIS A 54 18.19 -0.55 -2.48
N THR A 55 18.28 -1.81 -2.86
CA THR A 55 18.30 -2.24 -4.26
C THR A 55 16.90 -2.15 -4.84
N ILE A 56 16.78 -1.53 -6.04
CA ILE A 56 15.56 -1.50 -6.83
C ILE A 56 15.67 -2.53 -7.92
N TYR A 57 14.61 -3.30 -8.06
CA TYR A 57 14.51 -4.32 -9.10
C TYR A 57 13.77 -3.77 -10.32
N PRO A 58 14.06 -4.29 -11.53
CA PRO A 58 13.39 -3.86 -12.74
C PRO A 58 11.90 -4.27 -12.72
N TYR A 59 11.07 -3.52 -13.46
CA TYR A 59 9.70 -3.91 -13.71
C TYR A 59 9.63 -4.98 -14.80
N LEU A 60 9.15 -6.16 -14.44
CA LEU A 60 9.16 -7.34 -15.31
C LEU A 60 7.84 -7.59 -16.06
N LEU A 61 6.77 -6.84 -15.74
CA LEU A 61 5.42 -7.17 -16.20
C LEU A 61 4.97 -6.43 -17.48
N ARG A 62 5.78 -5.53 -18.03
CA ARG A 62 5.38 -4.61 -19.12
C ARG A 62 4.77 -5.32 -20.33
N ASP A 63 5.42 -6.39 -20.81
CA ASP A 63 5.01 -7.11 -22.00
C ASP A 63 4.65 -8.57 -21.68
N LEU A 64 4.43 -8.87 -20.38
CA LEU A 64 4.16 -10.21 -19.90
C LEU A 64 2.68 -10.53 -19.99
N THR A 65 2.34 -11.57 -20.75
CA THR A 65 0.97 -12.10 -20.77
C THR A 65 0.76 -13.06 -19.58
N ILE A 66 0.00 -12.61 -18.59
CA ILE A 66 -0.28 -13.37 -17.38
C ILE A 66 -1.62 -14.07 -17.53
N ARG A 67 -1.61 -15.41 -17.68
CA ARG A 67 -2.80 -16.21 -17.98
C ARG A 67 -3.12 -17.28 -16.94
N ARG A 68 -2.28 -17.51 -15.96
CA ARG A 68 -2.43 -18.59 -14.97
C ARG A 68 -2.16 -18.11 -13.54
N PRO A 69 -2.84 -18.72 -12.55
CA PRO A 69 -2.52 -18.53 -11.15
C PRO A 69 -1.05 -18.86 -10.84
N ASN A 70 -0.52 -18.19 -9.83
CA ASN A 70 0.86 -18.31 -9.34
C ASN A 70 1.95 -17.99 -10.40
N HIS A 71 1.59 -17.32 -11.51
CA HIS A 71 2.58 -16.73 -12.40
C HIS A 71 3.14 -15.44 -11.78
N VAL A 72 2.25 -14.53 -11.38
CA VAL A 72 2.62 -13.27 -10.74
C VAL A 72 1.76 -13.06 -9.50
N TRP A 73 2.40 -12.79 -8.39
CA TRP A 73 1.75 -12.24 -7.22
C TRP A 73 2.08 -10.76 -7.11
N ALA A 74 1.10 -9.95 -6.72
CA ALA A 74 1.25 -8.53 -6.46
C ALA A 74 0.91 -8.22 -5.02
N ALA A 75 1.68 -7.32 -4.40
CA ALA A 75 1.44 -6.91 -3.03
C ALA A 75 1.64 -5.42 -2.83
N ASP A 76 0.94 -4.89 -1.84
CA ASP A 76 1.02 -3.48 -1.45
C ASP A 76 0.50 -3.29 -0.03
N ILE A 77 0.74 -2.10 0.54
CA ILE A 77 0.25 -1.68 1.86
C ILE A 77 -0.67 -0.49 1.70
N THR A 78 -1.83 -0.55 2.35
CA THR A 78 -2.75 0.58 2.41
C THR A 78 -3.10 0.95 3.84
N TYR A 79 -3.61 2.18 4.02
CA TYR A 79 -4.14 2.68 5.30
C TYR A 79 -5.61 2.35 5.41
N ILE A 80 -6.01 1.80 6.54
CA ILE A 80 -7.40 1.57 6.93
C ILE A 80 -7.74 2.59 8.02
N PRO A 81 -8.62 3.58 7.74
CA PRO A 81 -9.03 4.55 8.73
C PRO A 81 -9.85 3.88 9.83
N MET A 82 -9.57 4.28 11.05
CA MET A 82 -10.27 3.89 12.26
C MET A 82 -11.01 5.11 12.82
N ARG A 83 -11.91 4.92 13.76
CA ARG A 83 -12.52 6.05 14.49
C ARG A 83 -11.48 6.98 15.11
N ARG A 84 -10.36 6.42 15.56
CA ARG A 84 -9.18 7.17 16.02
C ARG A 84 -7.92 6.63 15.35
N GLY A 85 -7.31 7.43 14.48
CA GLY A 85 -6.09 7.05 13.76
C GLY A 85 -6.34 6.10 12.59
N PHE A 86 -5.44 5.17 12.37
CA PHE A 86 -5.47 4.20 11.28
C PHE A 86 -4.63 2.96 11.62
N VAL A 87 -4.83 1.90 10.88
CA VAL A 87 -3.96 0.72 10.83
C VAL A 87 -3.50 0.48 9.41
N TYR A 88 -2.43 -0.30 9.25
CA TYR A 88 -1.89 -0.71 7.96
C TYR A 88 -2.49 -2.06 7.56
N LEU A 89 -2.91 -2.18 6.32
CA LEU A 89 -3.31 -3.45 5.72
C LEU A 89 -2.33 -3.78 4.61
N PHE A 90 -1.63 -4.89 4.75
CA PHE A 90 -0.86 -5.54 3.69
C PHE A 90 -1.69 -6.68 3.09
N ALA A 91 -1.67 -6.83 1.77
CA ALA A 91 -2.28 -7.97 1.11
C ALA A 91 -1.46 -8.43 -0.09
N ILE A 92 -1.55 -9.73 -0.37
CA ILE A 92 -0.96 -10.41 -1.52
C ILE A 92 -2.10 -10.89 -2.41
N LEU A 93 -2.06 -10.51 -3.67
CA LEU A 93 -3.05 -10.83 -4.68
C LEU A 93 -2.42 -11.67 -5.79
N ASP A 94 -3.07 -12.76 -6.19
CA ASP A 94 -2.74 -13.44 -7.44
C ASP A 94 -3.19 -12.60 -8.64
N TRP A 95 -2.28 -12.32 -9.55
CA TRP A 95 -2.54 -11.41 -10.66
C TRP A 95 -3.55 -11.95 -11.67
N ALA A 96 -3.55 -13.25 -11.94
CA ALA A 96 -4.44 -13.85 -12.92
C ALA A 96 -5.88 -13.96 -12.39
N SER A 97 -6.05 -14.54 -11.23
CA SER A 97 -7.37 -14.82 -10.62
C SER A 97 -7.95 -13.67 -9.80
N ARG A 98 -7.15 -12.66 -9.44
CA ARG A 98 -7.50 -11.59 -8.48
C ARG A 98 -7.72 -12.09 -7.05
N ARG A 99 -7.41 -13.34 -6.76
CA ARG A 99 -7.57 -13.92 -5.43
C ARG A 99 -6.62 -13.26 -4.44
N VAL A 100 -7.15 -12.85 -3.29
CA VAL A 100 -6.34 -12.44 -2.15
C VAL A 100 -5.84 -13.72 -1.46
N LEU A 101 -4.52 -13.93 -1.50
CA LEU A 101 -3.87 -15.13 -1.01
C LEU A 101 -3.56 -15.06 0.49
N ALA A 102 -3.05 -13.91 0.92
CA ALA A 102 -2.78 -13.64 2.33
C ALA A 102 -2.92 -12.13 2.60
N TRP A 103 -3.17 -11.80 3.85
CA TRP A 103 -3.26 -10.41 4.31
C TRP A 103 -2.93 -10.29 5.79
N ARG A 104 -2.48 -9.10 6.21
CA ARG A 104 -2.19 -8.80 7.62
C ARG A 104 -2.56 -7.36 7.94
N LEU A 105 -3.06 -7.15 9.18
CA LEU A 105 -3.19 -5.82 9.77
C LEU A 105 -2.05 -5.57 10.75
N SER A 106 -1.57 -4.33 10.78
CA SER A 106 -0.57 -3.89 11.76
C SER A 106 -0.86 -2.44 12.18
N ASN A 107 -0.55 -2.10 13.41
CA ASN A 107 -0.52 -0.73 13.91
C ASN A 107 0.86 -0.06 13.72
N THR A 108 1.86 -0.82 13.28
CA THR A 108 3.20 -0.35 12.94
C THR A 108 3.54 -0.65 11.48
N LEU A 109 4.37 0.18 10.86
CA LEU A 109 4.80 0.02 9.48
C LEU A 109 6.19 -0.68 9.42
N THR A 110 6.37 -1.76 10.19
CA THR A 110 7.57 -2.62 10.15
C THR A 110 7.49 -3.59 8.97
N THR A 111 8.56 -4.30 8.65
CA THR A 111 8.58 -5.29 7.57
C THR A 111 7.97 -6.64 8.01
N ASP A 112 7.94 -6.93 9.30
CA ASP A 112 7.60 -8.25 9.86
C ASP A 112 6.23 -8.78 9.42
N PHE A 113 5.17 -7.95 9.50
CA PHE A 113 3.82 -8.39 9.11
C PHE A 113 3.70 -8.69 7.62
N CYS A 114 4.55 -8.07 6.77
CA CYS A 114 4.64 -8.40 5.36
C CYS A 114 5.32 -9.77 5.16
N LEU A 115 6.41 -10.02 5.90
CA LEU A 115 7.13 -11.28 5.83
C LEU A 115 6.28 -12.47 6.30
N GLU A 116 5.50 -12.29 7.38
CA GLU A 116 4.56 -13.31 7.86
C GLU A 116 3.53 -13.69 6.79
N ALA A 117 2.92 -12.69 6.15
CA ALA A 117 1.93 -12.93 5.09
C ALA A 117 2.56 -13.61 3.86
N VAL A 118 3.79 -13.24 3.48
CA VAL A 118 4.50 -13.89 2.36
C VAL A 118 4.78 -15.35 2.68
N ARG A 119 5.30 -15.66 3.89
CA ARG A 119 5.56 -17.05 4.31
C ARG A 119 4.29 -17.88 4.34
N GLU A 120 3.19 -17.34 4.85
CA GLU A 120 1.89 -18.02 4.84
C GLU A 120 1.41 -18.29 3.41
N ALA A 121 1.46 -17.29 2.52
CA ALA A 121 1.06 -17.46 1.13
C ALA A 121 1.90 -18.54 0.42
N ILE A 122 3.22 -18.52 0.60
CA ILE A 122 4.13 -19.53 0.02
C ILE A 122 3.81 -20.93 0.57
N THR A 123 3.59 -21.05 1.86
CA THR A 123 3.27 -22.34 2.50
C THR A 123 1.95 -22.92 1.97
N GLN A 124 0.95 -22.08 1.75
CA GLN A 124 -0.39 -22.51 1.37
C GLN A 124 -0.55 -22.71 -0.14
N TYR A 125 0.09 -21.89 -0.97
CA TYR A 125 -0.15 -21.84 -2.42
C TYR A 125 1.08 -22.18 -3.27
N GLY A 126 2.25 -22.41 -2.67
CA GLY A 126 3.53 -22.54 -3.35
C GLY A 126 4.12 -21.18 -3.73
N CYS A 127 5.22 -21.21 -4.47
CA CYS A 127 5.91 -19.99 -4.91
C CYS A 127 5.35 -19.46 -6.23
N PRO A 128 5.17 -18.14 -6.40
CA PRO A 128 4.96 -17.54 -7.71
C PRO A 128 6.29 -17.52 -8.50
N GLU A 129 6.21 -17.29 -9.80
CA GLU A 129 7.41 -17.03 -10.61
C GLU A 129 7.93 -15.61 -10.39
N ILE A 130 7.00 -14.65 -10.29
CA ILE A 130 7.33 -13.23 -10.09
C ILE A 130 6.51 -12.68 -8.91
N PHE A 131 7.18 -11.89 -8.07
CA PHE A 131 6.54 -11.12 -7.01
C PHE A 131 6.70 -9.62 -7.31
N ASN A 132 5.58 -8.91 -7.50
CA ASN A 132 5.54 -7.50 -7.86
C ASN A 132 5.12 -6.63 -6.68
N THR A 133 5.85 -5.54 -6.43
CA THR A 133 5.56 -4.55 -5.40
C THR A 133 5.86 -3.15 -5.90
N ASP A 134 5.49 -2.14 -5.11
CA ASP A 134 6.05 -0.81 -5.26
C ASP A 134 7.49 -0.74 -4.70
N GLN A 135 8.08 0.46 -4.72
CA GLN A 135 9.43 0.72 -4.19
C GLN A 135 9.39 1.19 -2.72
N GLY A 136 8.41 0.76 -1.95
CA GLY A 136 8.30 1.04 -0.52
C GLY A 136 9.49 0.52 0.28
N CYS A 137 9.80 1.16 1.41
CA CYS A 137 10.96 0.78 2.23
C CYS A 137 10.84 -0.64 2.80
N GLN A 138 9.64 -1.14 3.04
CA GLN A 138 9.38 -2.52 3.47
C GLN A 138 9.80 -3.52 2.40
N PHE A 139 9.46 -3.23 1.13
CA PHE A 139 9.69 -4.14 -0.01
C PHE A 139 11.11 -4.09 -0.55
N THR A 140 11.83 -2.99 -0.29
CA THR A 140 13.24 -2.84 -0.66
C THR A 140 14.20 -3.25 0.46
N SER A 141 13.69 -3.70 1.61
CA SER A 141 14.49 -4.19 2.72
C SER A 141 15.22 -5.49 2.36
N GLN A 142 16.38 -5.73 3.01
CA GLN A 142 17.17 -6.95 2.79
C GLN A 142 16.39 -8.20 3.23
N GLU A 143 15.64 -8.10 4.31
CA GLU A 143 14.83 -9.22 4.83
C GLU A 143 13.74 -9.61 3.83
N PHE A 144 13.03 -8.64 3.23
CA PHE A 144 11.96 -8.93 2.28
C PHE A 144 12.51 -9.48 0.97
N THR A 145 13.50 -8.81 0.39
CA THR A 145 14.12 -9.24 -0.87
C THR A 145 14.91 -10.53 -0.71
N GLY A 146 15.53 -10.76 0.46
CA GLY A 146 16.21 -12.00 0.81
C GLY A 146 15.25 -13.18 0.83
N LEU A 147 14.11 -13.05 1.54
CA LEU A 147 13.07 -14.09 1.58
C LEU A 147 12.62 -14.52 0.17
N LEU A 148 12.37 -13.58 -0.72
CA LEU A 148 11.93 -13.90 -2.09
C LEU A 148 13.03 -14.60 -2.90
N LYS A 149 14.29 -14.14 -2.79
CA LYS A 149 15.44 -14.76 -3.47
C LYS A 149 15.71 -16.18 -2.98
N ASP A 150 15.64 -16.41 -1.67
CA ASP A 150 15.86 -17.73 -1.07
C ASP A 150 14.83 -18.76 -1.55
N GLN A 151 13.66 -18.28 -1.98
CA GLN A 151 12.59 -19.09 -2.58
C GLN A 151 12.67 -19.17 -4.12
N GLY A 152 13.69 -18.57 -4.74
CA GLY A 152 13.86 -18.55 -6.20
C GLY A 152 12.85 -17.67 -6.94
N ILE A 153 12.15 -16.75 -6.24
CA ILE A 153 11.11 -15.88 -6.79
C ILE A 153 11.77 -14.65 -7.44
N GLN A 154 11.39 -14.33 -8.68
CA GLN A 154 11.84 -13.13 -9.36
C GLN A 154 11.15 -11.89 -8.77
N ILE A 155 11.94 -10.85 -8.47
CA ILE A 155 11.43 -9.61 -7.89
C ILE A 155 11.19 -8.60 -9.00
N SER A 156 9.96 -8.07 -9.05
CA SER A 156 9.55 -6.96 -9.92
C SER A 156 9.14 -5.77 -9.07
N MET A 157 9.56 -4.56 -9.46
CA MET A 157 9.15 -3.34 -8.76
C MET A 157 8.61 -2.31 -9.74
N ASP A 158 7.47 -1.73 -9.38
CA ASP A 158 6.80 -0.70 -10.16
C ASP A 158 7.71 0.51 -10.39
N GLY A 159 7.62 1.13 -11.54
CA GLY A 159 8.29 2.39 -11.82
C GLY A 159 7.75 3.50 -10.90
N LYS A 160 8.59 4.46 -10.54
CA LYS A 160 8.19 5.58 -9.69
C LYS A 160 7.06 6.38 -10.36
N GLY A 161 5.87 6.37 -9.75
CA GLY A 161 4.69 7.07 -10.24
C GLY A 161 3.89 6.32 -11.33
N CYS A 162 4.23 5.08 -11.65
CA CYS A 162 3.51 4.23 -12.61
C CYS A 162 2.38 3.46 -11.90
N TRP A 163 1.28 4.13 -11.57
CA TRP A 163 0.12 3.50 -10.93
C TRP A 163 -0.47 2.31 -11.72
N ARG A 164 -0.25 2.25 -13.03
CA ARG A 164 -0.73 1.13 -13.87
C ARG A 164 -0.01 -0.18 -13.56
N ASP A 165 1.18 -0.10 -12.98
CA ASP A 165 2.05 -1.25 -12.76
C ASP A 165 1.58 -2.13 -11.58
N ASN A 166 0.65 -1.62 -10.71
CA ASN A 166 0.03 -2.38 -9.62
C ASN A 166 -1.51 -2.19 -9.55
N VAL A 167 -2.12 -1.98 -10.70
CA VAL A 167 -3.54 -1.60 -10.85
C VAL A 167 -4.53 -2.54 -10.15
N PHE A 168 -4.20 -3.82 -10.02
CA PHE A 168 -5.14 -4.80 -9.44
C PHE A 168 -5.16 -4.75 -7.92
N VAL A 169 -4.03 -4.49 -7.28
CA VAL A 169 -3.99 -4.26 -5.83
C VAL A 169 -4.63 -2.91 -5.49
N GLU A 170 -4.43 -1.87 -6.31
CA GLU A 170 -5.12 -0.60 -6.13
C GLU A 170 -6.65 -0.74 -6.26
N ARG A 171 -7.13 -1.58 -7.20
CA ARG A 171 -8.55 -1.90 -7.32
C ARG A 171 -9.07 -2.67 -6.11
N LEU A 172 -8.28 -3.60 -5.56
CA LEU A 172 -8.61 -4.29 -4.31
C LEU A 172 -8.78 -3.26 -3.17
N TRP A 173 -7.85 -2.30 -3.04
CA TRP A 173 -7.97 -1.24 -2.04
C TRP A 173 -9.24 -0.41 -2.19
N LYS A 174 -9.60 -0.09 -3.43
CA LYS A 174 -10.85 0.62 -3.71
C LYS A 174 -12.06 -0.21 -3.25
N SER A 175 -12.11 -1.49 -3.60
CA SER A 175 -13.21 -2.37 -3.19
C SER A 175 -13.30 -2.49 -1.68
N ILE A 176 -12.20 -2.80 -0.98
CA ILE A 176 -12.16 -2.90 0.48
C ILE A 176 -12.64 -1.59 1.14
N LYS A 177 -12.14 -0.44 0.67
CA LYS A 177 -12.47 0.85 1.28
C LYS A 177 -13.94 1.24 1.09
N TYR A 178 -14.47 1.08 -0.12
CA TYR A 178 -15.82 1.54 -0.44
C TYR A 178 -16.91 0.53 -0.08
N GLU A 179 -16.61 -0.76 -0.10
CA GLU A 179 -17.59 -1.81 0.15
C GLU A 179 -17.60 -2.29 1.61
N GLU A 180 -16.54 -2.02 2.39
CA GLU A 180 -16.45 -2.43 3.80
C GLU A 180 -16.04 -1.27 4.72
N VAL A 181 -14.84 -0.69 4.54
CA VAL A 181 -14.24 0.21 5.54
C VAL A 181 -15.04 1.49 5.75
N TYR A 182 -15.49 2.14 4.68
CA TYR A 182 -16.24 3.41 4.78
C TYR A 182 -17.69 3.22 5.23
N LEU A 183 -18.19 1.99 5.21
CA LEU A 183 -19.51 1.64 5.75
C LEU A 183 -19.45 1.34 7.25
N HIS A 184 -18.26 1.08 7.80
CA HIS A 184 -18.07 0.69 9.19
C HIS A 184 -17.02 1.59 9.84
N ALA A 185 -17.40 2.34 10.87
CA ALA A 185 -16.47 3.13 11.66
C ALA A 185 -15.80 2.23 12.72
N TYR A 186 -14.76 1.49 12.35
CA TYR A 186 -14.07 0.60 13.28
C TYR A 186 -13.52 1.32 14.51
N GLU A 187 -13.90 0.88 15.69
CA GLU A 187 -13.44 1.46 16.94
C GLU A 187 -12.16 0.79 17.46
N THR A 188 -11.99 -0.50 17.18
CA THR A 188 -10.86 -1.31 17.64
C THR A 188 -10.20 -2.06 16.49
N VAL A 189 -8.92 -2.38 16.65
CA VAL A 189 -8.17 -3.21 15.67
C VAL A 189 -8.80 -4.58 15.50
N GLY A 190 -9.32 -5.17 16.59
CA GLY A 190 -10.04 -6.46 16.54
C GLY A 190 -11.32 -6.39 15.71
N ALA A 191 -12.10 -5.29 15.81
CA ALA A 191 -13.28 -5.08 14.96
C ALA A 191 -12.90 -4.94 13.49
N ALA A 192 -11.83 -4.18 13.17
CA ALA A 192 -11.31 -4.06 11.81
C ALA A 192 -10.83 -5.41 11.28
N GLN A 193 -10.11 -6.19 12.08
CA GLN A 193 -9.65 -7.54 11.72
C GLN A 193 -10.82 -8.46 11.34
N GLN A 194 -11.87 -8.48 12.15
CA GLN A 194 -13.05 -9.32 11.91
C GLN A 194 -13.85 -8.85 10.68
N GLY A 195 -14.04 -7.54 10.52
CA GLY A 195 -14.73 -6.97 9.38
C GLY A 195 -14.01 -7.29 8.08
N LEU A 196 -12.71 -7.01 8.02
CA LEU A 196 -11.88 -7.30 6.86
C LEU A 196 -11.78 -8.81 6.55
N ALA A 197 -11.74 -9.67 7.58
CA ALA A 197 -11.75 -11.13 7.36
C ALA A 197 -13.04 -11.58 6.66
N ARG A 198 -14.21 -11.11 7.14
CA ARG A 198 -15.50 -11.41 6.49
C ARG A 198 -15.55 -10.87 5.06
N TYR A 199 -15.11 -9.63 4.88
CA TYR A 199 -15.13 -9.00 3.56
C TYR A 199 -14.20 -9.71 2.57
N LEU A 200 -12.97 -10.06 2.96
CA LEU A 200 -12.03 -10.74 2.07
C LEU A 200 -12.45 -12.17 1.75
N MET A 201 -13.14 -12.85 2.67
CA MET A 201 -13.80 -14.12 2.39
C MET A 201 -14.91 -13.94 1.33
N PHE A 202 -15.79 -12.95 1.50
CA PHE A 202 -16.80 -12.59 0.52
C PHE A 202 -16.17 -12.22 -0.84
N TYR A 203 -15.11 -11.41 -0.84
CA TYR A 203 -14.39 -10.99 -2.04
C TYR A 203 -13.86 -12.18 -2.85
N ASN A 204 -13.25 -13.16 -2.17
CA ASN A 204 -12.69 -14.33 -2.83
C ASN A 204 -13.76 -15.34 -3.29
N GLN A 205 -14.77 -15.60 -2.45
CA GLN A 205 -15.65 -16.78 -2.60
C GLN A 205 -17.01 -16.45 -3.20
N THR A 206 -17.50 -15.21 -3.05
CA THR A 206 -18.89 -14.88 -3.38
C THR A 206 -19.03 -13.70 -4.33
N ARG A 207 -18.13 -12.71 -4.22
CA ARG A 207 -18.22 -11.48 -5.01
C ARG A 207 -17.94 -11.75 -6.50
N PRO A 208 -18.91 -11.49 -7.42
CA PRO A 208 -18.67 -11.63 -8.85
C PRO A 208 -17.78 -10.50 -9.37
N HIS A 209 -16.86 -10.83 -10.27
CA HIS A 209 -15.94 -9.88 -10.89
C HIS A 209 -16.19 -9.78 -12.39
N GLN A 210 -16.52 -8.58 -12.88
CA GLN A 210 -16.75 -8.36 -14.33
C GLN A 210 -15.51 -8.71 -15.19
N ALA A 211 -14.30 -8.43 -14.69
CA ALA A 211 -13.06 -8.77 -15.38
C ALA A 211 -12.73 -10.27 -15.37
N LEU A 212 -13.52 -11.08 -14.69
CA LEU A 212 -13.46 -12.53 -14.63
C LEU A 212 -14.76 -13.16 -15.16
N ASP A 213 -15.43 -12.49 -16.06
CA ASP A 213 -16.69 -12.95 -16.68
C ASP A 213 -17.78 -13.33 -15.65
N GLY A 214 -17.84 -12.58 -14.55
CA GLY A 214 -18.78 -12.81 -13.46
C GLY A 214 -18.37 -13.91 -12.48
N GLN A 215 -17.26 -14.60 -12.69
CA GLN A 215 -16.73 -15.58 -11.76
C GLN A 215 -16.14 -14.93 -10.50
N THR A 216 -16.01 -15.73 -9.43
CA THR A 216 -15.29 -15.33 -8.24
C THR A 216 -13.79 -15.61 -8.38
N PRO A 217 -12.93 -14.88 -7.64
CA PRO A 217 -11.49 -15.17 -7.61
C PRO A 217 -11.15 -16.63 -7.28
N ASP A 218 -11.89 -17.25 -6.35
CA ASP A 218 -11.69 -18.64 -5.96
C ASP A 218 -12.03 -19.63 -7.08
N GLN A 219 -13.10 -19.37 -7.83
CA GLN A 219 -13.46 -20.19 -8.99
C GLN A 219 -12.34 -20.16 -10.04
N VAL A 220 -11.92 -18.96 -10.46
CA VAL A 220 -10.85 -18.80 -11.46
C VAL A 220 -9.53 -19.42 -10.98
N TYR A 221 -9.19 -19.27 -9.71
CA TYR A 221 -7.98 -19.86 -9.14
C TYR A 221 -8.01 -21.39 -9.15
N SER A 222 -9.14 -21.99 -8.74
CA SER A 222 -9.32 -23.43 -8.61
C SER A 222 -9.44 -24.14 -9.96
N ASP A 223 -10.16 -23.56 -10.92
CA ASP A 223 -10.38 -24.16 -12.25
C ASP A 223 -9.06 -24.37 -13.00
N HIS A 224 -8.14 -23.40 -12.89
CA HIS A 224 -6.82 -23.54 -13.47
C HIS A 224 -5.94 -24.60 -12.82
N LEU A 225 -6.09 -24.86 -11.51
CA LEU A 225 -5.35 -25.90 -10.81
C LEU A 225 -5.88 -27.30 -11.16
N THR A 226 -7.19 -27.43 -11.33
CA THR A 226 -7.84 -28.69 -11.70
C THR A 226 -7.48 -29.10 -13.13
N THR A 227 -7.46 -28.15 -14.07
CA THR A 227 -7.10 -28.39 -15.48
C THR A 227 -5.64 -28.91 -15.62
N ARG A 228 -4.72 -28.50 -14.74
CA ARG A 228 -3.35 -29.03 -14.72
C ARG A 228 -3.24 -30.45 -14.21
N ARG A 229 -4.11 -30.86 -13.26
CA ARG A 229 -4.10 -32.24 -12.72
C ARG A 229 -4.65 -33.27 -13.71
N THR A 230 -5.51 -32.85 -14.63
CA THR A 230 -6.08 -33.71 -15.69
C THR A 230 -5.22 -33.78 -16.96
N ALA A 231 -4.24 -32.87 -17.11
CA ALA A 231 -3.35 -32.79 -18.27
C ALA A 231 -1.93 -33.38 -18.01
N ALA A 232 -1.66 -33.86 -16.81
CA ALA A 232 -0.42 -34.55 -16.39
C ALA A 232 -0.68 -36.02 -16.12
#